data_0dc5aae31cf62d3ff99fc77984defb6e
#
_entry.id   0dc5aae31cf62d3ff99fc77984defb6e
#
_cell.length_a   1.000
_cell.length_b   1.000
_cell.length_c   1.000
_cell.angle_alpha   90.00
_cell.angle_beta   90.00
_cell.angle_gamma   90.00
#
_symmetry.space_group_name_H-M   'P 1'
#
loop_
_entity.id
_entity.type
_entity.pdbx_description
1 polymer ?
#
loop_
_entity_poly.entity_id
_entity_poly.type
_entity_poly.pdbx_seq_one_letter_code
_entity_poly.pdbx_strand_id
1 'polypeptide(L)'
;MNIGCHIYKDFERPDKKLIEAFSKHAVANIDDCMGRIAAVSWDIKRIGNNSGVLAGPAFTVKVPEGDNLMFHKALDLAQPGDIIMIDAGGSPERSILGEIMANYLRLRKIAGIVVDGSIRDAEEIGKMADFFVYAKGVTPNGPYKNGPGEIRGIVTVGQRVVHPGDIVVGDGDGVIVIPLSQAQQILEKVNALKAAEQAILDTMERDLTYVRPWVDQKLTALGCTED
;
A
#
# COMPACT_ATOMS: atom_id res chain seq x y z
N MET A 1 20.95 -4.85 -25.35
CA MET A 1 20.11 -4.67 -24.14
C MET A 1 18.73 -4.35 -24.64
N ASN A 2 17.73 -5.17 -24.32
CA ASN A 2 16.34 -4.89 -24.70
C ASN A 2 15.77 -3.86 -23.72
N ILE A 3 15.43 -2.68 -24.20
CA ILE A 3 14.83 -1.61 -23.40
C ILE A 3 13.51 -2.13 -22.80
N GLY A 4 13.31 -1.90 -21.50
CA GLY A 4 12.10 -2.30 -20.79
C GLY A 4 11.99 -3.80 -20.49
N CYS A 5 13.08 -4.56 -20.57
CA CYS A 5 13.12 -5.97 -20.19
C CYS A 5 14.35 -6.21 -19.30
N HIS A 6 14.18 -6.03 -17.97
CA HIS A 6 15.32 -6.09 -17.05
C HIS A 6 14.92 -6.62 -15.67
N ILE A 7 15.80 -7.42 -15.08
CA ILE A 7 15.71 -7.86 -13.68
C ILE A 7 16.92 -7.26 -12.94
N TYR A 8 16.66 -6.25 -12.10
CA TYR A 8 17.69 -5.60 -11.32
C TYR A 8 18.19 -6.52 -10.21
N LYS A 9 19.35 -6.18 -9.65
CA LYS A 9 19.90 -6.89 -8.49
C LYS A 9 18.92 -6.83 -7.31
N ASP A 10 19.10 -7.73 -6.35
CA ASP A 10 18.30 -7.69 -5.12
C ASP A 10 18.62 -6.42 -4.32
N PHE A 11 17.67 -5.99 -3.52
CA PHE A 11 17.74 -4.76 -2.74
C PHE A 11 17.86 -5.07 -1.25
N GLU A 12 18.35 -4.10 -0.49
CA GLU A 12 18.39 -4.17 0.96
C GLU A 12 16.96 -3.99 1.52
N ARG A 13 16.54 -4.95 2.34
CA ARG A 13 15.24 -4.88 3.01
C ARG A 13 15.36 -4.14 4.34
N PRO A 14 14.36 -3.32 4.71
CA PRO A 14 14.31 -2.65 6.01
C PRO A 14 14.31 -3.66 7.17
N ASP A 15 14.77 -3.21 8.34
CA ASP A 15 14.70 -4.00 9.58
C ASP A 15 13.24 -4.40 9.87
N LYS A 16 13.04 -5.67 10.23
CA LYS A 16 11.73 -6.21 10.60
C LYS A 16 11.08 -5.45 11.74
N LYS A 17 11.86 -4.98 12.73
CA LYS A 17 11.33 -4.19 13.85
C LYS A 17 10.74 -2.86 13.38
N LEU A 18 11.33 -2.25 12.35
CA LEU A 18 10.81 -1.02 11.77
C LEU A 18 9.47 -1.26 11.06
N ILE A 19 9.36 -2.36 10.29
CA ILE A 19 8.11 -2.77 9.65
C ILE A 19 7.03 -3.08 10.70
N GLU A 20 7.37 -3.85 11.74
CA GLU A 20 6.47 -4.17 12.84
C GLU A 20 6.01 -2.94 13.61
N ALA A 21 6.86 -1.93 13.72
CA ALA A 21 6.47 -0.67 14.36
C ALA A 21 5.40 0.04 13.53
N PHE A 22 5.58 0.16 12.21
CA PHE A 22 4.59 0.77 11.33
C PHE A 22 3.27 0.00 11.27
N SER A 23 3.29 -1.34 11.36
CA SER A 23 2.06 -2.16 11.33
C SER A 23 1.10 -1.89 12.51
N LYS A 24 1.55 -1.15 13.53
CA LYS A 24 0.74 -0.76 14.71
C LYS A 24 0.03 0.58 14.56
N HIS A 25 0.18 1.23 13.40
CA HIS A 25 -0.38 2.54 13.12
C HIS A 25 -1.37 2.49 11.97
N ALA A 26 -2.43 3.28 12.06
CA ALA A 26 -3.36 3.48 10.97
C ALA A 26 -2.67 4.20 9.80
N VAL A 27 -3.01 3.83 8.58
CA VAL A 27 -2.48 4.47 7.36
C VAL A 27 -2.73 5.97 7.35
N ALA A 28 -3.91 6.41 7.82
CA ALA A 28 -4.25 7.83 7.91
C ALA A 28 -3.30 8.63 8.82
N ASN A 29 -2.93 8.08 9.99
CA ASN A 29 -1.97 8.73 10.90
C ASN A 29 -0.57 8.85 10.30
N ILE A 30 -0.16 7.83 9.53
CA ILE A 30 1.13 7.86 8.84
C ILE A 30 1.11 8.94 7.76
N ASP A 31 0.04 9.01 6.94
CA ASP A 31 -0.10 10.00 5.87
C ASP A 31 -0.16 11.43 6.41
N ASP A 32 -0.84 11.67 7.53
CA ASP A 32 -0.84 12.98 8.22
C ASP A 32 0.58 13.43 8.57
N CYS A 33 1.44 12.52 9.02
CA CYS A 33 2.85 12.80 9.31
C CYS A 33 3.72 12.97 8.07
N MET A 34 3.22 12.57 6.89
CA MET A 34 3.87 12.69 5.59
C MET A 34 3.29 13.81 4.72
N GLY A 35 2.55 14.75 5.32
CA GLY A 35 1.98 15.91 4.63
C GLY A 35 0.76 15.59 3.77
N ARG A 36 0.12 14.46 3.96
CA ARG A 36 -1.09 13.99 3.24
C ARG A 36 -0.86 13.81 1.75
N ILE A 37 0.33 13.31 1.37
CA ILE A 37 0.73 13.13 -0.03
C ILE A 37 1.32 11.74 -0.32
N ALA A 38 1.35 10.81 0.63
CA ALA A 38 2.03 9.54 0.49
C ALA A 38 1.09 8.37 0.12
N ALA A 39 -0.21 8.54 0.25
CA ALA A 39 -1.18 7.52 -0.11
C ALA A 39 -1.20 7.24 -1.61
N VAL A 40 -1.30 5.98 -2.00
CA VAL A 40 -1.59 5.59 -3.39
C VAL A 40 -3.02 6.01 -3.76
N SER A 41 -3.33 6.05 -5.05
CA SER A 41 -4.65 6.48 -5.54
C SER A 41 -5.78 5.74 -4.84
N TRP A 42 -6.83 6.49 -4.50
CA TRP A 42 -8.01 6.02 -3.75
C TRP A 42 -8.77 4.89 -4.42
N ASP A 43 -8.62 4.70 -5.72
CA ASP A 43 -9.26 3.65 -6.51
C ASP A 43 -8.54 2.29 -6.41
N ILE A 44 -7.33 2.24 -5.83
CA ILE A 44 -6.65 1.00 -5.46
C ILE A 44 -7.16 0.59 -4.08
N LYS A 45 -8.08 -0.37 -4.06
CA LYS A 45 -8.79 -0.80 -2.86
C LYS A 45 -8.48 -2.23 -2.47
N ARG A 46 -8.65 -2.52 -1.19
CA ARG A 46 -8.55 -3.88 -0.66
C ARG A 46 -9.62 -4.77 -1.30
N ILE A 47 -9.20 -5.94 -1.72
CA ILE A 47 -10.08 -7.00 -2.22
C ILE A 47 -10.45 -7.90 -1.04
N GLY A 48 -11.74 -8.04 -0.80
CA GLY A 48 -12.28 -8.83 0.32
C GLY A 48 -12.45 -8.04 1.62
N ASN A 49 -12.85 -8.77 2.67
CA ASN A 49 -13.24 -8.20 3.96
C ASN A 49 -12.28 -8.61 5.09
N ASN A 50 -11.08 -9.07 4.77
CA ASN A 50 -10.09 -9.38 5.79
C ASN A 50 -9.73 -8.12 6.59
N SER A 51 -9.63 -8.27 7.91
CA SER A 51 -9.20 -7.22 8.83
C SER A 51 -7.68 -7.30 9.05
N GLY A 52 -7.09 -6.19 9.45
CA GLY A 52 -5.67 -6.12 9.79
C GLY A 52 -4.90 -5.14 8.91
N VAL A 53 -3.62 -5.07 9.18
CA VAL A 53 -2.68 -4.16 8.54
C VAL A 53 -1.69 -4.96 7.71
N LEU A 54 -1.59 -4.65 6.43
CA LEU A 54 -0.51 -5.07 5.57
C LEU A 54 0.72 -4.21 5.89
N ALA A 55 1.89 -4.81 6.13
CA ALA A 55 3.14 -4.08 6.27
C ALA A 55 4.32 -4.92 5.77
N GLY A 56 5.21 -4.32 4.99
CA GLY A 56 6.38 -4.99 4.44
C GLY A 56 7.20 -4.13 3.49
N PRO A 57 8.35 -4.63 3.03
CA PRO A 57 9.15 -3.95 2.01
C PRO A 57 8.53 -4.09 0.62
N ALA A 58 8.63 -3.04 -0.18
CA ALA A 58 8.21 -3.01 -1.57
C ALA A 58 9.12 -3.90 -2.45
N PHE A 59 8.55 -4.93 -3.04
CA PHE A 59 9.14 -5.67 -4.14
C PHE A 59 8.47 -5.23 -5.44
N THR A 60 9.16 -4.46 -6.25
CA THR A 60 8.55 -3.76 -7.39
C THR A 60 8.59 -4.56 -8.68
N VAL A 61 7.50 -4.50 -9.44
CA VAL A 61 7.33 -5.15 -10.74
C VAL A 61 6.65 -4.19 -11.69
N LYS A 62 7.21 -4.02 -12.88
CA LYS A 62 6.58 -3.28 -13.97
C LYS A 62 6.20 -4.24 -15.09
N VAL A 63 4.97 -4.14 -15.55
CA VAL A 63 4.43 -4.92 -16.66
C VAL A 63 3.70 -4.02 -17.67
N PRO A 64 3.62 -4.38 -18.93
CA PRO A 64 2.70 -3.72 -19.88
C PRO A 64 1.25 -3.92 -19.43
N GLU A 65 0.38 -3.03 -19.85
CA GLU A 65 -1.05 -3.16 -19.59
C GLU A 65 -1.59 -4.52 -20.02
N GLY A 66 -2.21 -5.22 -19.08
CA GLY A 66 -2.81 -6.53 -19.32
C GLY A 66 -1.83 -7.67 -19.63
N ASP A 67 -0.53 -7.50 -19.31
CA ASP A 67 0.47 -8.58 -19.41
C ASP A 67 0.99 -8.99 -18.04
N ASN A 68 1.30 -10.26 -17.83
CA ASN A 68 1.82 -10.73 -16.54
C ASN A 68 3.06 -11.63 -16.64
N LEU A 69 3.78 -11.61 -17.76
CA LEU A 69 4.98 -12.44 -17.90
C LEU A 69 6.02 -12.15 -16.80
N MET A 70 6.35 -10.88 -16.62
CA MET A 70 7.36 -10.50 -15.61
C MET A 70 6.84 -10.71 -14.19
N PHE A 71 5.54 -10.60 -13.96
CA PHE A 71 4.97 -10.97 -12.67
C PHE A 71 5.08 -12.48 -12.39
N HIS A 72 4.89 -13.35 -13.39
CA HIS A 72 5.19 -14.78 -13.23
C HIS A 72 6.64 -15.00 -12.76
N LYS A 73 7.61 -14.28 -13.33
CA LYS A 73 9.00 -14.38 -12.89
C LYS A 73 9.21 -13.82 -11.48
N ALA A 74 8.51 -12.77 -11.12
CA ALA A 74 8.54 -12.17 -9.78
C ALA A 74 8.10 -13.15 -8.68
N LEU A 75 7.18 -14.08 -8.99
CA LEU A 75 6.74 -15.13 -8.05
C LEU A 75 7.92 -15.97 -7.52
N ASP A 76 8.96 -16.18 -8.33
CA ASP A 76 10.14 -16.95 -7.93
C ASP A 76 11.12 -16.14 -7.08
N LEU A 77 11.14 -14.81 -7.26
CA LEU A 77 12.18 -13.93 -6.77
C LEU A 77 11.82 -13.19 -5.48
N ALA A 78 10.53 -12.99 -5.24
CA ALA A 78 10.03 -12.36 -4.01
C ALA A 78 10.33 -13.23 -2.78
N GLN A 79 10.63 -12.60 -1.65
CA GLN A 79 10.96 -13.26 -0.40
C GLN A 79 9.83 -13.15 0.63
N PRO A 80 9.75 -14.06 1.63
CA PRO A 80 8.76 -13.96 2.70
C PRO A 80 8.76 -12.58 3.36
N GLY A 81 7.58 -12.00 3.49
CA GLY A 81 7.36 -10.66 4.04
C GLY A 81 7.37 -9.53 3.01
N ASP A 82 7.83 -9.77 1.76
CA ASP A 82 7.74 -8.75 0.70
C ASP A 82 6.27 -8.42 0.37
N ILE A 83 6.03 -7.17 -0.03
CA ILE A 83 4.79 -6.73 -0.67
C ILE A 83 5.09 -6.47 -2.13
N ILE A 84 4.41 -7.19 -3.02
CA ILE A 84 4.63 -7.02 -4.46
C ILE A 84 3.84 -5.81 -4.95
N MET A 85 4.56 -4.77 -5.36
CA MET A 85 4.01 -3.53 -5.92
C MET A 85 4.06 -3.60 -7.44
N ILE A 86 2.90 -3.68 -8.10
CA ILE A 86 2.80 -3.92 -9.55
C ILE A 86 2.32 -2.66 -10.26
N ASP A 87 3.19 -2.08 -11.06
CA ASP A 87 2.85 -1.07 -12.06
C ASP A 87 2.35 -1.79 -13.32
N ALA A 88 1.03 -1.79 -13.52
CA ALA A 88 0.37 -2.37 -14.69
C ALA A 88 -0.32 -1.29 -15.56
N GLY A 89 0.17 -0.04 -15.50
CA GLY A 89 -0.32 1.08 -16.28
C GLY A 89 -1.69 1.60 -15.88
N GLY A 90 -2.24 1.16 -14.75
CA GLY A 90 -3.57 1.59 -14.29
C GLY A 90 -4.75 1.03 -15.09
N SER A 91 -4.52 0.14 -16.03
CA SER A 91 -5.56 -0.38 -16.93
C SER A 91 -6.49 -1.38 -16.23
N PRO A 92 -7.82 -1.20 -16.31
CA PRO A 92 -8.79 -2.13 -15.74
C PRO A 92 -9.14 -3.30 -16.68
N GLU A 93 -8.69 -3.29 -17.92
CA GLU A 93 -9.22 -4.12 -19.01
C GLU A 93 -8.87 -5.60 -18.86
N ARG A 94 -7.71 -5.90 -18.26
CA ARG A 94 -7.21 -7.27 -18.09
C ARG A 94 -6.65 -7.49 -16.70
N SER A 95 -6.92 -8.67 -16.15
CA SER A 95 -6.40 -9.07 -14.85
C SER A 95 -4.90 -9.40 -14.93
N ILE A 96 -4.14 -8.97 -13.93
CA ILE A 96 -2.71 -9.30 -13.78
C ILE A 96 -2.56 -10.63 -13.04
N LEU A 97 -3.43 -10.90 -12.06
CA LEU A 97 -3.41 -12.14 -11.29
C LEU A 97 -4.83 -12.65 -11.02
N GLY A 98 -4.89 -13.89 -10.58
CA GLY A 98 -6.07 -14.56 -10.05
C GLY A 98 -5.73 -15.43 -8.85
N GLU A 99 -6.68 -16.25 -8.42
CA GLU A 99 -6.61 -17.09 -7.20
C GLU A 99 -5.33 -17.94 -7.13
N ILE A 100 -4.96 -18.63 -8.21
CA ILE A 100 -3.81 -19.56 -8.21
C ILE A 100 -2.52 -18.80 -7.83
N MET A 101 -2.27 -17.62 -8.41
CA MET A 101 -1.08 -16.84 -8.14
C MET A 101 -1.12 -16.25 -6.73
N ALA A 102 -2.28 -15.73 -6.30
CA ALA A 102 -2.47 -15.21 -4.95
C ALA A 102 -2.23 -16.28 -3.88
N ASN A 103 -2.79 -17.47 -4.07
CA ASN A 103 -2.61 -18.60 -3.15
C ASN A 103 -1.16 -19.09 -3.10
N TYR A 104 -0.48 -19.15 -4.25
CA TYR A 104 0.94 -19.50 -4.29
C TYR A 104 1.80 -18.52 -3.48
N LEU A 105 1.59 -17.22 -3.65
CA LEU A 105 2.30 -16.18 -2.89
C LEU A 105 1.99 -16.24 -1.39
N ARG A 106 0.73 -16.46 -1.03
CA ARG A 106 0.31 -16.68 0.35
C ARG A 106 1.05 -17.83 1.01
N LEU A 107 1.14 -18.99 0.33
CA LEU A 107 1.88 -20.16 0.80
C LEU A 107 3.38 -19.90 0.95
N ARG A 108 3.94 -19.02 0.11
CA ARG A 108 5.33 -18.56 0.22
C ARG A 108 5.55 -17.48 1.29
N LYS A 109 4.53 -17.10 2.05
CA LYS A 109 4.59 -16.09 3.10
C LYS A 109 4.93 -14.68 2.59
N ILE A 110 4.58 -14.38 1.34
CA ILE A 110 4.56 -13.00 0.85
C ILE A 110 3.46 -12.27 1.62
N ALA A 111 3.74 -11.03 2.06
CA ALA A 111 2.79 -10.30 2.92
C ALA A 111 1.54 -9.85 2.16
N GLY A 112 1.68 -9.48 0.89
CA GLY A 112 0.55 -9.08 0.07
C GLY A 112 0.95 -8.53 -1.30
N ILE A 113 -0.05 -8.05 -2.02
CA ILE A 113 0.10 -7.51 -3.37
C ILE A 113 -0.67 -6.19 -3.48
N VAL A 114 -0.10 -5.22 -4.18
CA VAL A 114 -0.77 -3.98 -4.59
C VAL A 114 -0.63 -3.85 -6.09
N VAL A 115 -1.75 -3.79 -6.81
CA VAL A 115 -1.79 -3.77 -8.28
C VAL A 115 -2.40 -2.45 -8.77
N ASP A 116 -1.63 -1.66 -9.50
CA ASP A 116 -2.19 -0.56 -10.29
C ASP A 116 -2.74 -1.11 -11.62
N GLY A 117 -3.86 -1.82 -11.50
CA GLY A 117 -4.54 -2.56 -12.55
C GLY A 117 -5.61 -3.47 -11.96
N SER A 118 -6.13 -4.38 -12.78
CA SER A 118 -7.19 -5.32 -12.37
C SER A 118 -6.67 -6.69 -11.96
N ILE A 119 -7.49 -7.37 -11.18
CA ILE A 119 -7.36 -8.80 -10.85
C ILE A 119 -8.60 -9.57 -11.31
N ARG A 120 -8.58 -10.89 -11.17
CA ARG A 120 -9.76 -11.76 -11.28
C ARG A 120 -9.88 -12.67 -10.06
N ASP A 121 -10.94 -13.48 -10.01
CA ASP A 121 -11.21 -14.43 -8.92
C ASP A 121 -11.32 -13.72 -7.54
N ALA A 122 -11.91 -12.50 -7.54
CA ALA A 122 -11.94 -11.62 -6.38
C ALA A 122 -12.66 -12.23 -5.17
N GLU A 123 -13.70 -13.07 -5.40
CA GLU A 123 -14.42 -13.75 -4.33
C GLU A 123 -13.52 -14.76 -3.60
N GLU A 124 -12.74 -15.55 -4.34
CA GLU A 124 -11.83 -16.53 -3.73
C GLU A 124 -10.62 -15.85 -3.07
N ILE A 125 -10.07 -14.82 -3.69
CA ILE A 125 -9.02 -14.00 -3.08
C ILE A 125 -9.52 -13.32 -1.80
N GLY A 126 -10.74 -12.81 -1.80
CA GLY A 126 -11.35 -12.13 -0.67
C GLY A 126 -11.60 -13.03 0.57
N LYS A 127 -11.59 -14.36 0.39
CA LYS A 127 -11.68 -15.34 1.50
C LYS A 127 -10.32 -15.62 2.18
N MET A 128 -9.20 -15.16 1.61
CA MET A 128 -7.87 -15.36 2.16
C MET A 128 -7.63 -14.42 3.34
N ALA A 129 -7.95 -14.85 4.56
CA ALA A 129 -7.89 -14.01 5.76
C ALA A 129 -6.47 -13.53 6.13
N ASP A 130 -5.43 -14.26 5.72
CA ASP A 130 -4.03 -14.03 6.03
C ASP A 130 -3.20 -13.47 4.84
N PHE A 131 -3.88 -13.01 3.79
CA PHE A 131 -3.22 -12.46 2.61
C PHE A 131 -3.95 -11.23 2.08
N PHE A 132 -3.23 -10.16 1.84
CA PHE A 132 -3.80 -8.87 1.45
C PHE A 132 -3.57 -8.61 -0.03
N VAL A 133 -4.64 -8.30 -0.75
CA VAL A 133 -4.59 -7.87 -2.14
C VAL A 133 -5.30 -6.53 -2.27
N TYR A 134 -4.62 -5.56 -2.87
CA TYR A 134 -5.19 -4.28 -3.25
C TYR A 134 -5.12 -4.15 -4.76
N ALA A 135 -6.19 -3.73 -5.38
CA ALA A 135 -6.27 -3.58 -6.82
C ALA A 135 -7.21 -2.43 -7.22
N LYS A 136 -7.00 -1.91 -8.39
CA LYS A 136 -7.82 -0.85 -8.98
C LYS A 136 -9.16 -1.36 -9.49
N GLY A 137 -9.22 -2.62 -9.94
CA GLY A 137 -10.43 -3.21 -10.47
C GLY A 137 -10.45 -4.73 -10.49
N VAL A 138 -11.59 -5.26 -10.90
CA VAL A 138 -11.83 -6.68 -11.08
C VAL A 138 -12.39 -6.91 -12.49
N THR A 139 -11.82 -7.86 -13.24
CA THR A 139 -12.26 -8.23 -14.59
C THR A 139 -12.04 -9.70 -14.85
N PRO A 140 -12.93 -10.43 -15.55
CA PRO A 140 -12.71 -11.83 -15.92
C PRO A 140 -11.67 -11.99 -17.05
N ASN A 141 -11.34 -10.92 -17.77
CA ASN A 141 -10.39 -10.98 -18.88
C ASN A 141 -8.99 -11.38 -18.39
N GLY A 142 -8.48 -12.50 -18.90
CA GLY A 142 -7.13 -12.98 -18.56
C GLY A 142 -6.02 -12.14 -19.20
N PRO A 143 -4.81 -12.21 -18.62
CA PRO A 143 -3.65 -11.46 -19.11
C PRO A 143 -2.99 -12.13 -20.32
N TYR A 144 -2.26 -11.32 -21.09
CA TYR A 144 -1.23 -11.79 -22.01
C TYR A 144 0.03 -12.22 -21.24
N LYS A 145 0.98 -12.88 -21.93
CA LYS A 145 2.26 -13.36 -21.37
C LYS A 145 3.40 -13.11 -22.36
N ASN A 146 3.46 -11.91 -22.88
CA ASN A 146 4.37 -11.54 -23.97
C ASN A 146 5.53 -10.65 -23.47
N GLY A 147 5.32 -9.95 -22.33
CA GLY A 147 6.27 -8.96 -21.87
C GLY A 147 6.36 -7.74 -22.82
N PRO A 148 7.39 -6.92 -22.70
CA PRO A 148 8.50 -6.99 -21.73
C PRO A 148 8.06 -6.61 -20.32
N GLY A 149 8.99 -6.04 -19.50
CA GLY A 149 8.74 -5.54 -18.16
C GLY A 149 10.01 -5.58 -17.30
N GLU A 150 9.90 -5.09 -16.08
CA GLU A 150 11.03 -4.95 -15.18
C GLU A 150 10.71 -5.47 -13.78
N ILE A 151 11.71 -6.02 -13.10
CA ILE A 151 11.62 -6.46 -11.70
C ILE A 151 12.68 -5.73 -10.88
N ARG A 152 12.29 -5.23 -9.69
CA ARG A 152 13.15 -4.48 -8.76
C ARG A 152 13.65 -3.15 -9.32
N GLY A 153 12.97 -2.59 -10.34
CA GLY A 153 13.16 -1.22 -10.80
C GLY A 153 12.27 -0.24 -10.03
N ILE A 154 12.47 1.05 -10.26
CA ILE A 154 11.56 2.08 -9.76
C ILE A 154 10.26 2.00 -10.57
N VAL A 155 9.13 2.01 -9.88
CA VAL A 155 7.80 1.92 -10.50
C VAL A 155 6.88 3.06 -10.06
N THR A 156 5.77 3.24 -10.76
CA THR A 156 4.68 4.12 -10.32
C THR A 156 3.44 3.27 -10.06
N VAL A 157 2.96 3.26 -8.82
CA VAL A 157 1.75 2.54 -8.42
C VAL A 157 0.77 3.53 -7.80
N GLY A 158 -0.42 3.63 -8.36
CA GLY A 158 -1.44 4.56 -7.86
C GLY A 158 -0.92 6.00 -7.73
N GLN A 159 -0.22 6.49 -8.75
CA GLN A 159 0.39 7.83 -8.83
C GLN A 159 1.53 8.08 -7.82
N ARG A 160 2.06 7.04 -7.16
CA ARG A 160 3.20 7.15 -6.25
C ARG A 160 4.42 6.45 -6.83
N VAL A 161 5.55 7.14 -6.76
CA VAL A 161 6.85 6.53 -7.07
C VAL A 161 7.21 5.58 -5.93
N VAL A 162 7.58 4.37 -6.28
CA VAL A 162 7.95 3.32 -5.33
C VAL A 162 9.34 2.80 -5.67
N HIS A 163 10.24 2.86 -4.71
CA HIS A 163 11.55 2.26 -4.85
C HIS A 163 11.56 0.86 -4.22
N PRO A 164 12.34 -0.08 -4.75
CA PRO A 164 12.57 -1.35 -4.08
C PRO A 164 13.06 -1.12 -2.65
N GLY A 165 12.42 -1.77 -1.66
CA GLY A 165 12.77 -1.63 -0.25
C GLY A 165 12.03 -0.51 0.50
N ASP A 166 11.28 0.37 -0.16
CA ASP A 166 10.37 1.28 0.55
C ASP A 166 9.41 0.50 1.44
N ILE A 167 9.00 1.08 2.57
CA ILE A 167 8.03 0.42 3.44
C ILE A 167 6.63 0.72 2.95
N VAL A 168 5.86 -0.34 2.72
CA VAL A 168 4.46 -0.26 2.34
C VAL A 168 3.60 -0.63 3.53
N VAL A 169 2.58 0.18 3.82
CA VAL A 169 1.57 -0.10 4.84
C VAL A 169 0.19 0.04 4.21
N GLY A 170 -0.70 -0.90 4.50
CA GLY A 170 -2.07 -0.89 3.98
C GLY A 170 -3.09 -1.34 5.01
N ASP A 171 -4.22 -0.64 5.10
CA ASP A 171 -5.36 -1.00 5.95
C ASP A 171 -6.70 -0.80 5.20
N GLY A 172 -7.81 -0.63 5.91
CA GLY A 172 -9.14 -0.42 5.32
C GLY A 172 -9.27 0.87 4.51
N ASP A 173 -8.47 1.88 4.83
CA ASP A 173 -8.52 3.20 4.18
C ASP A 173 -7.73 3.20 2.86
N GLY A 174 -6.70 2.37 2.75
CA GLY A 174 -5.88 2.29 1.54
C GLY A 174 -4.45 1.84 1.79
N VAL A 175 -3.55 2.28 0.93
CA VAL A 175 -2.12 1.92 0.97
C VAL A 175 -1.26 3.19 0.95
N ILE A 176 -0.18 3.17 1.71
CA ILE A 176 0.81 4.23 1.76
C ILE A 176 2.21 3.69 1.51
N VAL A 177 3.05 4.50 0.88
CA VAL A 177 4.46 4.18 0.61
C VAL A 177 5.36 5.14 1.37
N ILE A 178 6.23 4.58 2.20
CA ILE A 178 7.15 5.31 3.07
C ILE A 178 8.57 5.13 2.54
N PRO A 179 9.25 6.19 2.08
CA PRO A 179 10.64 6.11 1.66
C PRO A 179 11.52 5.57 2.79
N LEU A 180 12.29 4.51 2.52
CA LEU A 180 13.12 3.86 3.54
C LEU A 180 14.07 4.86 4.22
N SER A 181 14.63 5.79 3.46
CA SER A 181 15.55 6.82 3.99
C SER A 181 14.93 7.77 5.02
N GLN A 182 13.59 7.88 5.07
CA GLN A 182 12.86 8.76 5.99
C GLN A 182 12.08 7.99 7.06
N ALA A 183 12.06 6.67 6.97
CA ALA A 183 11.16 5.83 7.75
C ALA A 183 11.31 6.03 9.28
N GLN A 184 12.54 6.12 9.79
CA GLN A 184 12.78 6.30 11.22
C GLN A 184 12.21 7.64 11.72
N GLN A 185 12.45 8.74 11.00
CA GLN A 185 11.93 10.05 11.35
C GLN A 185 10.40 10.12 11.30
N ILE A 186 9.81 9.46 10.29
CA ILE A 186 8.35 9.38 10.15
C ILE A 186 7.76 8.59 11.31
N LEU A 187 8.34 7.45 11.69
CA LEU A 187 7.88 6.64 12.81
C LEU A 187 7.85 7.43 14.13
N GLU A 188 8.88 8.24 14.40
CA GLU A 188 8.93 9.10 15.59
C GLU A 188 7.75 10.09 15.62
N LYS A 189 7.45 10.73 14.47
CA LYS A 189 6.30 11.65 14.35
C LYS A 189 4.97 10.93 14.54
N VAL A 190 4.80 9.74 13.95
CA VAL A 190 3.57 8.95 14.06
C VAL A 190 3.33 8.49 15.50
N ASN A 191 4.38 8.07 16.21
CA ASN A 191 4.28 7.71 17.62
C ASN A 191 3.82 8.91 18.48
N ALA A 192 4.37 10.10 18.23
CA ALA A 192 3.98 11.31 18.93
C ALA A 192 2.51 11.71 18.61
N LEU A 193 2.10 11.63 17.35
CA LEU A 193 0.72 11.89 16.93
C LEU A 193 -0.25 10.93 17.63
N LYS A 194 0.03 9.62 17.60
CA LYS A 194 -0.82 8.61 18.24
C LYS A 194 -0.98 8.86 19.74
N ALA A 195 0.09 9.24 20.43
CA ALA A 195 0.02 9.57 21.85
C ALA A 195 -0.85 10.80 22.12
N ALA A 196 -0.75 11.83 21.28
CA ALA A 196 -1.59 13.02 21.37
C ALA A 196 -3.08 12.72 21.10
N GLU A 197 -3.37 11.91 20.10
CA GLU A 197 -4.74 11.47 19.78
C GLU A 197 -5.35 10.65 20.92
N GLN A 198 -4.57 9.72 21.50
CA GLN A 198 -5.04 8.93 22.64
C GLN A 198 -5.40 9.83 23.83
N ALA A 199 -4.62 10.84 24.12
CA ALA A 199 -4.93 11.79 25.19
C ALA A 199 -6.24 12.57 24.93
N ILE A 200 -6.52 12.90 23.67
CA ILE A 200 -7.81 13.52 23.28
C ILE A 200 -8.96 12.53 23.50
N LEU A 201 -8.82 11.28 23.05
CA LEU A 201 -9.84 10.24 23.22
C LEU A 201 -10.13 9.97 24.70
N ASP A 202 -9.08 9.82 25.52
CA ASP A 202 -9.21 9.63 26.98
C ASP A 202 -9.95 10.80 27.64
N THR A 203 -9.71 12.04 27.18
CA THR A 203 -10.41 13.23 27.67
C THR A 203 -11.86 13.23 27.24
N MET A 204 -12.15 12.86 26.00
CA MET A 204 -13.51 12.76 25.48
C MET A 204 -14.33 11.72 26.26
N GLU A 205 -13.73 10.54 26.52
CA GLU A 205 -14.40 9.48 27.29
C GLU A 205 -14.67 9.89 28.74
N ARG A 206 -13.72 10.57 29.39
CA ARG A 206 -13.84 10.99 30.79
C ARG A 206 -14.82 12.14 30.97
N ASP A 207 -14.70 13.18 30.14
CA ASP A 207 -15.36 14.48 30.37
C ASP A 207 -16.54 14.72 29.40
N LEU A 208 -16.80 13.82 28.44
CA LEU A 208 -17.77 13.95 27.36
C LEU A 208 -17.63 15.28 26.59
N THR A 209 -16.39 15.75 26.47
CA THR A 209 -16.06 17.02 25.81
C THR A 209 -14.97 16.81 24.75
N TYR A 210 -15.07 17.55 23.66
CA TYR A 210 -14.01 17.62 22.65
C TYR A 210 -13.54 19.06 22.50
N VAL A 211 -12.45 19.41 23.19
CA VAL A 211 -11.92 20.77 23.24
C VAL A 211 -11.18 21.11 21.95
N ARG A 212 -11.65 22.10 21.21
CA ARG A 212 -11.13 22.53 19.91
C ARG A 212 -11.07 24.05 19.79
N PRO A 213 -10.29 24.75 20.62
CA PRO A 213 -10.28 26.23 20.63
C PRO A 213 -9.85 26.85 19.31
N TRP A 214 -9.13 26.09 18.49
CA TRP A 214 -8.70 26.50 17.15
C TRP A 214 -9.86 26.70 16.17
N VAL A 215 -11.03 26.06 16.39
CA VAL A 215 -12.21 26.19 15.50
C VAL A 215 -12.70 27.62 15.51
N ASP A 216 -13.01 28.14 16.69
CA ASP A 216 -13.56 29.51 16.85
C ASP A 216 -12.54 30.57 16.40
N GLN A 217 -11.26 30.35 16.71
CA GLN A 217 -10.18 31.20 16.21
C GLN A 217 -10.15 31.24 14.67
N LYS A 218 -10.33 30.08 14.02
CA LYS A 218 -10.33 30.00 12.56
C LYS A 218 -11.58 30.64 11.95
N LEU A 219 -12.75 30.41 12.54
CA LEU A 219 -14.01 31.02 12.11
C LEU A 219 -13.94 32.55 12.23
N THR A 220 -13.45 33.06 13.33
CA THR A 220 -13.21 34.51 13.53
C THR A 220 -12.27 35.07 12.46
N ALA A 221 -11.14 34.40 12.20
CA ALA A 221 -10.17 34.84 11.20
C ALA A 221 -10.73 34.82 9.76
N LEU A 222 -11.74 33.98 9.48
CA LEU A 222 -12.46 33.94 8.22
C LEU A 222 -13.61 34.95 8.13
N GLY A 223 -13.92 35.69 9.21
CA GLY A 223 -15.04 36.63 9.27
C GLY A 223 -16.40 35.96 9.31
N CYS A 224 -16.49 34.75 9.86
CA CYS A 224 -17.77 34.04 10.04
C CYS A 224 -18.65 34.84 11.04
N THR A 225 -19.93 35.08 10.66
CA THR A 225 -20.94 35.74 11.53
C THR A 225 -21.96 34.70 11.97
N GLU A 226 -22.44 34.81 13.20
CA GLU A 226 -23.58 34.06 13.72
C GLU A 226 -24.78 35.02 13.78
N ASP A 227 -25.95 34.64 13.24
CA ASP A 227 -27.20 35.38 13.29
C ASP A 227 -28.00 34.99 14.53
#